data_98d7bf3f5c3d9238b9079e643e3b46d7
#
_entry.id   98d7bf3f5c3d9238b9079e643e3b46d7
#
_cell.length_a   1.000
_cell.length_b   1.000
_cell.length_c   1.000
_cell.angle_alpha   90.00
_cell.angle_beta   90.00
_cell.angle_gamma   90.00
#
_symmetry.space_group_name_H-M   'P 1'
#
loop_
_entity.id
_entity.type
_entity.pdbx_description
1 polymer ?
#
loop_
_entity_poly.entity_id
_entity_poly.type
_entity_poly.pdbx_seq_one_letter_code
_entity_poly.pdbx_strand_id
1 'polypeptide(L)'
;MKSLFADFLEKTSYPQLSTPPQQAGLPQPPLELPWPDDAALIDLPQPADLNFPSADLRQMIEQRRSLRRYDHKALTLEELSYLLWLTQGVKRITGRPATLRTVPSAGARHAFETYLLVNRVDGLEPGLYRFIATRHALLRVEAPADVDMQLTAASRQQEHVLQSAVTFLWVAVVERMTWRYVERSLRYLFLDAGHVCQNLYLAAESIGCGVCALDAFDDEPVNQLVGADGESQFTVYMATVGKK
;
A
#
# COMPACT_ATOMS: atom_id res chain seq x y z
N MET A 1 -4.84 -31.89 17.63
CA MET A 1 -4.27 -30.91 16.69
C MET A 1 -4.55 -29.52 17.25
N LYS A 2 -3.54 -28.63 17.41
CA LYS A 2 -3.77 -27.23 17.81
C LYS A 2 -4.56 -26.53 16.72
N SER A 3 -5.41 -25.56 17.08
CA SER A 3 -6.05 -24.70 16.08
C SER A 3 -5.00 -23.81 15.40
N LEU A 4 -5.28 -23.37 14.16
CA LEU A 4 -4.42 -22.45 13.41
C LEU A 4 -4.07 -21.20 14.25
N PHE A 5 -5.04 -20.65 14.98
CA PHE A 5 -4.81 -19.50 15.85
C PHE A 5 -3.83 -19.80 16.99
N ALA A 6 -3.97 -20.95 17.67
CA ALA A 6 -3.10 -21.32 18.77
C ALA A 6 -1.66 -21.55 18.27
N ASP A 7 -1.49 -22.22 17.12
CA ASP A 7 -0.20 -22.46 16.49
C ASP A 7 0.46 -21.14 16.07
N PHE A 8 -0.29 -20.24 15.42
CA PHE A 8 0.17 -18.90 15.04
C PHE A 8 0.63 -18.07 16.25
N LEU A 9 -0.19 -18.02 17.32
CA LEU A 9 0.15 -17.24 18.51
C LEU A 9 1.39 -17.79 19.21
N GLU A 10 1.54 -19.11 19.30
CA GLU A 10 2.69 -19.77 19.88
C GLU A 10 3.97 -19.51 19.08
N LYS A 11 3.97 -19.83 17.78
CA LYS A 11 5.13 -19.69 16.89
C LYS A 11 5.61 -18.25 16.75
N THR A 12 4.72 -17.28 16.92
CA THR A 12 5.06 -15.85 16.86
C THR A 12 5.24 -15.20 18.23
N SER A 13 5.31 -16.00 19.32
CA SER A 13 5.60 -15.51 20.68
C SER A 13 7.09 -15.28 20.88
N TYR A 14 7.47 -14.31 21.71
CA TYR A 14 8.89 -13.96 21.93
C TYR A 14 9.80 -15.14 22.31
N PRO A 15 9.39 -16.09 23.17
CA PRO A 15 10.23 -17.22 23.52
C PRO A 15 10.53 -18.20 22.38
N GLN A 16 9.76 -18.13 21.29
CA GLN A 16 9.86 -19.02 20.13
C GLN A 16 10.57 -18.38 18.93
N LEU A 17 10.95 -17.09 19.04
CA LEU A 17 11.57 -16.39 17.92
C LEU A 17 13.00 -16.84 17.69
N SER A 18 13.35 -17.02 16.44
CA SER A 18 14.72 -17.23 15.97
C SER A 18 15.58 -15.96 16.21
N THR A 19 16.90 -16.11 16.10
CA THR A 19 17.80 -14.94 16.11
C THR A 19 17.58 -14.09 14.87
N PRO A 20 17.23 -12.80 15.02
CA PRO A 20 17.02 -11.94 13.85
C PRO A 20 18.29 -11.79 13.00
N PRO A 21 18.16 -11.80 11.65
CA PRO A 21 19.26 -11.49 10.73
C PRO A 21 20.01 -10.20 11.07
N GLN A 22 19.30 -9.18 11.56
CA GLN A 22 19.89 -7.95 12.07
C GLN A 22 20.90 -8.18 13.20
N GLN A 23 20.56 -9.05 14.17
CA GLN A 23 21.45 -9.37 15.28
C GLN A 23 22.62 -10.26 14.85
N ALA A 24 22.41 -11.08 13.83
CA ALA A 24 23.45 -11.87 13.19
C ALA A 24 24.40 -11.05 12.28
N GLY A 25 24.18 -9.73 12.18
CA GLY A 25 25.02 -8.85 11.38
C GLY A 25 24.78 -8.91 9.87
N LEU A 26 23.68 -9.54 9.44
CA LEU A 26 23.35 -9.60 8.02
C LEU A 26 22.93 -8.22 7.50
N PRO A 27 23.24 -7.89 6.21
CA PRO A 27 22.92 -6.61 5.64
C PRO A 27 21.41 -6.35 5.65
N GLN A 28 21.05 -5.07 5.78
CA GLN A 28 19.65 -4.67 5.73
C GLN A 28 19.13 -4.82 4.29
N PRO A 29 17.90 -5.33 4.10
CA PRO A 29 17.23 -5.34 2.81
C PRO A 29 17.05 -3.91 2.25
N PRO A 30 16.97 -3.76 0.92
CA PRO A 30 16.72 -2.47 0.28
C PRO A 30 15.44 -1.79 0.80
N LEU A 31 15.49 -0.46 0.94
CA LEU A 31 14.35 0.34 1.42
C LEU A 31 13.16 0.33 0.46
N GLU A 32 13.42 0.01 -0.80
CA GLU A 32 12.46 -0.01 -1.91
C GLU A 32 12.91 -1.07 -2.92
N LEU A 33 11.98 -1.70 -3.64
CA LEU A 33 12.32 -2.63 -4.71
C LEU A 33 13.02 -1.86 -5.85
N PRO A 34 14.01 -2.48 -6.50
CA PRO A 34 14.69 -1.86 -7.62
C PRO A 34 13.72 -1.61 -8.80
N TRP A 35 14.10 -0.71 -9.67
CA TRP A 35 13.48 -0.48 -10.98
C TRP A 35 14.58 -0.28 -12.02
N PRO A 36 14.31 -0.48 -13.33
CA PRO A 36 15.30 -0.26 -14.38
C PRO A 36 15.83 1.18 -14.38
N ASP A 37 17.14 1.36 -14.55
CA ASP A 37 17.77 2.68 -14.53
C ASP A 37 17.26 3.62 -15.64
N ASP A 38 16.81 3.06 -16.76
CA ASP A 38 16.23 3.74 -17.92
C ASP A 38 14.70 3.88 -17.85
N ALA A 39 14.07 3.43 -16.78
CA ALA A 39 12.62 3.53 -16.63
C ALA A 39 12.15 4.99 -16.57
N ALA A 40 11.18 5.32 -17.39
CA ALA A 40 10.51 6.62 -17.33
C ALA A 40 9.61 6.69 -16.08
N LEU A 41 10.04 7.48 -15.10
CA LEU A 41 9.22 7.79 -13.94
C LEU A 41 8.29 8.97 -14.25
N ILE A 42 7.08 8.92 -13.71
CA ILE A 42 6.12 10.02 -13.76
C ILE A 42 6.21 10.74 -12.41
N ASP A 43 6.76 11.93 -12.41
CA ASP A 43 6.87 12.73 -11.20
C ASP A 43 5.48 13.15 -10.72
N LEU A 44 5.25 13.01 -9.42
CA LEU A 44 4.04 13.49 -8.77
C LEU A 44 4.20 14.94 -8.28
N PRO A 45 3.13 15.74 -8.23
CA PRO A 45 3.14 17.03 -7.55
C PRO A 45 3.74 16.91 -6.15
N GLN A 46 4.69 17.80 -5.84
CA GLN A 46 5.41 17.69 -4.56
C GLN A 46 4.49 18.01 -3.39
N PRO A 47 4.61 17.28 -2.27
CA PRO A 47 3.71 17.47 -1.12
C PRO A 47 3.71 18.89 -0.55
N ALA A 48 4.83 19.61 -0.67
CA ALA A 48 4.96 21.00 -0.23
C ALA A 48 4.15 21.99 -1.07
N ASP A 49 3.86 21.64 -2.32
CA ASP A 49 3.13 22.48 -3.29
C ASP A 49 1.62 22.17 -3.30
N LEU A 50 1.21 21.09 -2.60
CA LEU A 50 -0.19 20.70 -2.54
C LEU A 50 -0.99 21.66 -1.62
N ASN A 51 -2.02 22.27 -2.18
CA ASN A 51 -2.86 23.22 -1.47
C ASN A 51 -4.27 22.66 -1.22
N PHE A 52 -4.39 21.75 -0.26
CA PHE A 52 -5.69 21.27 0.19
C PHE A 52 -6.14 22.01 1.47
N PRO A 53 -7.45 22.24 1.64
CA PRO A 53 -7.99 22.81 2.86
C PRO A 53 -7.59 21.98 4.09
N SER A 54 -7.34 22.66 5.22
CA SER A 54 -7.20 21.97 6.50
C SER A 54 -8.51 21.26 6.86
N ALA A 55 -8.42 20.04 7.36
CA ALA A 55 -9.58 19.25 7.77
C ALA A 55 -9.56 19.02 9.28
N ASP A 56 -10.72 19.04 9.91
CA ASP A 56 -10.86 18.67 11.31
C ASP A 56 -10.76 17.16 11.46
N LEU A 57 -9.76 16.68 12.20
CA LEU A 57 -9.49 15.26 12.37
C LEU A 57 -10.66 14.52 13.01
N ARG A 58 -11.35 15.13 14.00
CA ARG A 58 -12.50 14.51 14.66
C ARG A 58 -13.63 14.31 13.65
N GLN A 59 -13.91 15.33 12.85
CA GLN A 59 -14.92 15.27 11.80
C GLN A 59 -14.61 14.18 10.77
N MET A 60 -13.35 14.06 10.33
CA MET A 60 -12.93 13.00 9.37
C MET A 60 -13.16 11.61 9.96
N ILE A 61 -12.82 11.41 11.24
CA ILE A 61 -13.02 10.11 11.90
C ILE A 61 -14.52 9.78 12.02
N GLU A 62 -15.35 10.74 12.40
CA GLU A 62 -16.79 10.55 12.61
C GLU A 62 -17.55 10.34 11.29
N GLN A 63 -17.15 11.00 10.20
CA GLN A 63 -17.82 10.94 8.90
C GLN A 63 -17.35 9.81 8.01
N ARG A 64 -16.12 9.31 8.23
CA ARG A 64 -15.56 8.22 7.42
C ARG A 64 -16.49 7.01 7.40
N ARG A 65 -16.78 6.52 6.21
CA ARG A 65 -17.49 5.26 5.97
C ARG A 65 -16.86 4.49 4.80
N SER A 66 -17.07 3.19 4.73
CA SER A 66 -16.69 2.39 3.56
C SER A 66 -17.65 2.68 2.41
N LEU A 67 -17.15 3.33 1.37
CA LEU A 67 -17.91 3.73 0.19
C LEU A 67 -17.63 2.74 -0.95
N ARG A 68 -18.68 2.17 -1.54
CA ARG A 68 -18.61 1.18 -2.63
C ARG A 68 -19.27 1.63 -3.94
N ARG A 69 -19.76 2.85 -3.97
CA ARG A 69 -20.33 3.50 -5.16
C ARG A 69 -19.71 4.87 -5.27
N TYR A 70 -19.08 5.13 -6.39
CA TYR A 70 -18.31 6.34 -6.65
C TYR A 70 -18.98 7.17 -7.75
N ASP A 71 -18.79 8.49 -7.71
CA ASP A 71 -19.00 9.34 -8.87
C ASP A 71 -17.98 8.95 -9.97
N HIS A 72 -18.38 9.10 -11.23
CA HIS A 72 -17.52 8.81 -12.38
C HIS A 72 -16.42 9.85 -12.64
N LYS A 73 -16.31 10.86 -11.79
CA LYS A 73 -15.24 11.87 -11.89
C LYS A 73 -13.86 11.25 -11.61
N ALA A 74 -12.88 11.71 -12.39
CA ALA A 74 -11.48 11.37 -12.15
C ALA A 74 -10.96 12.00 -10.85
N LEU A 75 -9.93 11.40 -10.27
CA LEU A 75 -9.06 12.12 -9.34
C LEU A 75 -8.09 13.00 -10.13
N THR A 76 -7.72 14.13 -9.57
CA THR A 76 -6.59 14.88 -10.12
C THR A 76 -5.26 14.24 -9.70
N LEU A 77 -4.18 14.59 -10.40
CA LEU A 77 -2.84 14.08 -10.04
C LEU A 77 -2.39 14.60 -8.67
N GLU A 78 -2.80 15.82 -8.28
CA GLU A 78 -2.57 16.38 -6.94
C GLU A 78 -3.28 15.58 -5.86
N GLU A 79 -4.50 15.18 -6.08
CA GLU A 79 -5.25 14.34 -5.13
C GLU A 79 -4.60 12.97 -4.96
N LEU A 80 -4.18 12.35 -6.06
CA LEU A 80 -3.43 11.08 -5.99
C LEU A 80 -2.11 11.25 -5.24
N SER A 81 -1.35 12.31 -5.54
CA SER A 81 -0.11 12.64 -4.84
C SER A 81 -0.34 12.81 -3.33
N TYR A 82 -1.38 13.55 -2.94
CA TYR A 82 -1.77 13.75 -1.56
C TYR A 82 -2.07 12.44 -0.83
N LEU A 83 -2.87 11.56 -1.43
CA LEU A 83 -3.19 10.26 -0.87
C LEU A 83 -1.95 9.39 -0.69
N LEU A 84 -1.07 9.36 -1.69
CA LEU A 84 0.19 8.60 -1.63
C LEU A 84 1.13 9.17 -0.56
N TRP A 85 1.23 10.50 -0.47
CA TRP A 85 2.04 11.14 0.56
C TRP A 85 1.55 10.81 1.96
N LEU A 86 0.25 10.92 2.24
CA LEU A 86 -0.28 10.69 3.58
C LEU A 86 -0.30 9.21 4.00
N THR A 87 -0.16 8.30 3.05
CA THR A 87 -0.13 6.85 3.32
C THR A 87 1.28 6.29 3.40
N GLN A 88 2.20 6.71 2.50
CA GLN A 88 3.52 6.12 2.36
C GLN A 88 4.64 7.14 2.09
N GLY A 89 4.34 8.43 2.16
CA GLY A 89 5.30 9.49 1.87
C GLY A 89 6.55 9.43 2.75
N VAL A 90 7.72 9.54 2.15
CA VAL A 90 9.02 9.53 2.82
C VAL A 90 9.39 10.93 3.26
N LYS A 91 9.32 11.19 4.56
CA LYS A 91 9.73 12.48 5.16
C LYS A 91 11.24 12.65 5.21
N ARG A 92 11.97 11.56 5.43
CA ARG A 92 13.42 11.56 5.54
C ARG A 92 14.00 10.15 5.44
N ILE A 93 15.17 10.03 4.82
CA ILE A 93 16.03 8.84 4.91
C ILE A 93 17.09 9.13 5.98
N THR A 94 17.27 8.22 6.93
CA THR A 94 18.23 8.37 8.02
C THR A 94 19.62 7.87 7.63
N GLY A 95 20.67 8.33 8.34
CA GLY A 95 22.06 7.87 8.11
C GLY A 95 22.26 6.38 8.40
N ARG A 96 21.43 5.76 9.25
CA ARG A 96 21.23 4.32 9.33
C ARG A 96 20.06 4.03 8.37
N PRO A 97 20.27 3.30 7.25
CA PRO A 97 19.28 3.28 6.17
C PRO A 97 17.89 2.86 6.66
N ALA A 98 17.01 3.83 6.90
CA ALA A 98 15.61 3.66 7.23
C ALA A 98 14.85 4.87 6.70
N THR A 99 13.65 4.66 6.18
CA THR A 99 12.74 5.76 5.83
C THR A 99 11.90 6.14 7.05
N LEU A 100 11.77 7.44 7.32
CA LEU A 100 10.74 7.95 8.20
C LEU A 100 9.58 8.42 7.33
N ARG A 101 8.45 7.75 7.42
CA ARG A 101 7.27 8.02 6.57
C ARG A 101 6.17 8.76 7.35
N THR A 102 5.13 9.13 6.63
CA THR A 102 3.92 9.75 7.18
C THR A 102 3.07 8.79 8.01
N VAL A 103 3.26 7.49 7.84
CA VAL A 103 2.60 6.40 8.57
C VAL A 103 3.60 5.70 9.49
N PRO A 104 3.21 5.22 10.68
CA PRO A 104 4.08 4.40 11.51
C PRO A 104 4.27 3.00 10.94
N SER A 105 5.42 2.40 11.23
CA SER A 105 5.71 1.00 10.95
C SER A 105 6.57 0.40 12.04
N ALA A 106 6.41 -0.87 12.33
CA ALA A 106 7.23 -1.59 13.29
C ALA A 106 8.73 -1.43 12.96
N GLY A 107 9.49 -0.80 13.87
CA GLY A 107 10.92 -0.53 13.70
C GLY A 107 11.29 0.29 12.48
N ALA A 108 10.36 1.07 11.93
CA ALA A 108 10.50 1.83 10.68
C ALA A 108 10.95 0.94 9.49
N ARG A 109 10.40 -0.29 9.42
CA ARG A 109 10.75 -1.22 8.35
C ARG A 109 10.05 -0.91 7.05
N HIS A 110 8.82 -0.36 7.10
CA HIS A 110 8.02 0.04 5.93
C HIS A 110 8.08 -1.00 4.82
N ALA A 111 7.58 -2.20 5.15
CA ALA A 111 7.71 -3.38 4.31
C ALA A 111 6.87 -3.35 3.03
N PHE A 112 6.03 -2.34 2.82
CA PHE A 112 5.13 -2.30 1.67
C PHE A 112 5.68 -1.51 0.48
N GLU A 113 5.57 -2.14 -0.70
CA GLU A 113 5.44 -1.45 -1.97
C GLU A 113 3.96 -1.14 -2.20
N THR A 114 3.68 0.04 -2.75
CA THR A 114 2.30 0.43 -3.09
C THR A 114 2.11 0.36 -4.59
N TYR A 115 1.23 -0.54 -5.01
CA TYR A 115 0.77 -0.61 -6.39
C TYR A 115 -0.58 0.08 -6.53
N LEU A 116 -0.87 0.58 -7.72
CA LEU A 116 -2.10 1.30 -8.04
C LEU A 116 -2.68 0.73 -9.33
N LEU A 117 -3.90 0.20 -9.28
CA LEU A 117 -4.70 0.11 -10.49
C LEU A 117 -5.37 1.46 -10.70
N VAL A 118 -4.96 2.17 -11.74
CA VAL A 118 -5.51 3.47 -12.14
C VAL A 118 -6.59 3.22 -13.17
N ASN A 119 -7.84 3.58 -12.86
CA ASN A 119 -8.95 3.56 -13.79
C ASN A 119 -9.25 4.98 -14.31
N ARG A 120 -9.19 6.01 -13.43
CA ARG A 120 -9.52 7.39 -13.78
C ARG A 120 -8.73 8.39 -12.93
N VAL A 121 -7.58 8.83 -13.42
CA VAL A 121 -6.78 9.92 -12.85
C VAL A 121 -6.39 10.86 -13.99
N ASP A 122 -6.66 12.15 -13.83
CA ASP A 122 -6.31 13.14 -14.83
C ASP A 122 -4.79 13.17 -15.07
N GLY A 123 -4.40 13.07 -16.33
CA GLY A 123 -2.99 13.05 -16.75
C GLY A 123 -2.31 11.70 -16.65
N LEU A 124 -3.01 10.62 -16.23
CA LEU A 124 -2.50 9.25 -16.27
C LEU A 124 -3.35 8.37 -17.18
N GLU A 125 -2.69 7.55 -17.98
CA GLU A 125 -3.35 6.49 -18.73
C GLU A 125 -3.84 5.39 -17.75
N PRO A 126 -5.01 4.77 -17.99
CA PRO A 126 -5.44 3.61 -17.23
C PRO A 126 -4.39 2.49 -17.25
N GLY A 127 -4.24 1.77 -16.14
CA GLY A 127 -3.28 0.68 -16.04
C GLY A 127 -2.71 0.49 -14.64
N LEU A 128 -1.67 -0.32 -14.54
CA LEU A 128 -1.01 -0.65 -13.28
C LEU A 128 0.24 0.23 -13.10
N TYR A 129 0.40 0.75 -11.89
CA TYR A 129 1.55 1.57 -11.50
C TYR A 129 2.11 1.12 -10.16
N ARG A 130 3.41 1.36 -9.93
CA ARG A 130 4.05 1.25 -8.62
C ARG A 130 4.47 2.64 -8.15
N PHE A 131 4.17 2.97 -6.91
CA PHE A 131 4.64 4.21 -6.28
C PHE A 131 6.08 4.04 -5.81
N ILE A 132 6.97 4.85 -6.32
CA ILE A 132 8.38 4.95 -5.91
C ILE A 132 8.47 6.01 -4.81
N ALA A 133 8.30 5.56 -3.56
CA ALA A 133 8.10 6.46 -2.42
C ALA A 133 9.34 7.34 -2.14
N THR A 134 10.55 6.84 -2.38
CA THR A 134 11.81 7.59 -2.18
C THR A 134 12.01 8.71 -3.21
N ARG A 135 11.30 8.66 -4.34
CA ARG A 135 11.33 9.65 -5.42
C ARG A 135 10.05 10.46 -5.52
N HIS A 136 9.02 10.08 -4.79
CA HIS A 136 7.66 10.60 -4.91
C HIS A 136 7.17 10.61 -6.37
N ALA A 137 7.28 9.47 -7.03
CA ALA A 137 6.99 9.29 -8.45
C ALA A 137 6.24 7.97 -8.70
N LEU A 138 5.69 7.81 -9.88
CA LEU A 138 5.06 6.56 -10.33
C LEU A 138 5.92 5.89 -11.39
N LEU A 139 6.02 4.58 -11.30
CA LEU A 139 6.53 3.71 -12.34
C LEU A 139 5.37 2.96 -12.96
N ARG A 140 5.16 3.08 -14.28
CA ARG A 140 4.20 2.23 -14.99
C ARG A 140 4.69 0.79 -14.99
N VAL A 141 3.81 -0.13 -14.62
CA VAL A 141 4.10 -1.57 -14.57
C VAL A 141 3.45 -2.22 -15.79
N GLU A 142 4.17 -3.15 -16.42
CA GLU A 142 3.59 -3.94 -17.50
C GLU A 142 2.48 -4.83 -16.95
N ALA A 143 1.31 -4.77 -17.59
CA ALA A 143 0.14 -5.51 -17.16
C ALA A 143 -0.75 -5.84 -18.37
N PRO A 144 -1.63 -6.86 -18.28
CA PRO A 144 -2.64 -7.12 -19.30
C PRO A 144 -3.52 -5.91 -19.59
N ALA A 145 -4.01 -5.77 -20.82
CA ALA A 145 -4.87 -4.65 -21.22
C ALA A 145 -6.21 -4.60 -20.43
N ASP A 146 -6.64 -5.73 -19.90
CA ASP A 146 -7.86 -5.93 -19.12
C ASP A 146 -7.55 -6.13 -17.61
N VAL A 147 -6.45 -5.55 -17.12
CA VAL A 147 -5.99 -5.70 -15.72
C VAL A 147 -7.06 -5.30 -14.71
N ASP A 148 -7.90 -4.33 -15.02
CA ASP A 148 -9.02 -3.86 -14.21
C ASP A 148 -10.11 -4.95 -14.06
N MET A 149 -10.44 -5.64 -15.14
CA MET A 149 -11.37 -6.77 -15.13
C MET A 149 -10.78 -7.97 -14.39
N GLN A 150 -9.49 -8.27 -14.62
CA GLN A 150 -8.81 -9.36 -13.93
C GLN A 150 -8.72 -9.12 -12.43
N LEU A 151 -8.35 -7.90 -11.98
CA LEU A 151 -8.33 -7.56 -10.56
C LEU A 151 -9.74 -7.62 -9.94
N THR A 152 -10.77 -7.16 -10.68
CA THR A 152 -12.16 -7.25 -10.22
C THR A 152 -12.60 -8.71 -10.04
N ALA A 153 -12.26 -9.58 -10.99
CA ALA A 153 -12.54 -11.02 -10.91
C ALA A 153 -11.83 -11.66 -9.72
N ALA A 154 -10.53 -11.41 -9.56
CA ALA A 154 -9.74 -11.87 -8.43
C ALA A 154 -10.25 -11.35 -7.07
N SER A 155 -10.91 -10.19 -7.08
CA SER A 155 -11.54 -9.57 -5.91
C SER A 155 -12.98 -10.05 -5.67
N ARG A 156 -13.30 -11.29 -5.98
CA ARG A 156 -14.64 -11.88 -5.78
C ARG A 156 -15.74 -11.11 -6.49
N GLN A 157 -15.49 -10.62 -7.70
CA GLN A 157 -16.43 -9.84 -8.51
C GLN A 157 -16.93 -8.56 -7.81
N GLN A 158 -16.09 -7.94 -7.00
CA GLN A 158 -16.44 -6.68 -6.33
C GLN A 158 -16.34 -5.52 -7.31
N GLU A 159 -17.47 -5.18 -7.96
CA GLU A 159 -17.56 -4.16 -9.00
C GLU A 159 -16.99 -2.79 -8.62
N HIS A 160 -16.91 -2.47 -7.32
CA HIS A 160 -16.33 -1.20 -6.89
C HIS A 160 -14.82 -1.11 -7.18
N VAL A 161 -14.12 -2.20 -7.50
CA VAL A 161 -12.75 -2.18 -8.05
C VAL A 161 -12.75 -1.52 -9.41
N LEU A 162 -13.61 -1.97 -10.33
CA LEU A 162 -13.74 -1.41 -11.67
C LEU A 162 -14.32 0.01 -11.66
N GLN A 163 -15.24 0.29 -10.71
CA GLN A 163 -15.91 1.59 -10.61
C GLN A 163 -15.08 2.64 -9.87
N SER A 164 -14.01 2.27 -9.16
CA SER A 164 -13.16 3.21 -8.44
C SER A 164 -12.33 4.07 -9.41
N ALA A 165 -11.86 5.21 -8.95
CA ALA A 165 -10.87 5.98 -9.70
C ALA A 165 -9.49 5.32 -9.61
N VAL A 166 -9.15 4.80 -8.43
CA VAL A 166 -7.89 4.10 -8.17
C VAL A 166 -8.12 2.99 -7.15
N THR A 167 -7.46 1.84 -7.34
CA THR A 167 -7.32 0.82 -6.30
C THR A 167 -5.88 0.77 -5.82
N PHE A 168 -5.68 0.93 -4.52
CA PHE A 168 -4.39 0.77 -3.84
C PHE A 168 -4.20 -0.70 -3.48
N LEU A 169 -3.02 -1.25 -3.77
CA LEU A 169 -2.60 -2.59 -3.36
C LEU A 169 -1.31 -2.45 -2.56
N TRP A 170 -1.29 -2.96 -1.34
CA TRP A 170 -0.08 -2.97 -0.49
C TRP A 170 0.54 -4.35 -0.52
N VAL A 171 1.67 -4.43 -1.20
CA VAL A 171 2.45 -5.66 -1.39
C VAL A 171 3.58 -5.69 -0.37
N ALA A 172 3.58 -6.69 0.51
CA ALA A 172 4.66 -6.88 1.47
C ALA A 172 5.92 -7.38 0.78
N VAL A 173 7.07 -6.80 1.13
CA VAL A 173 8.40 -7.35 0.92
C VAL A 173 8.84 -7.96 2.24
N VAL A 174 8.66 -9.27 2.38
CA VAL A 174 8.73 -10.00 3.64
C VAL A 174 10.07 -9.83 4.34
N GLU A 175 11.15 -9.87 3.59
CA GLU A 175 12.51 -9.75 4.12
C GLU A 175 12.75 -8.44 4.89
N ARG A 176 12.11 -7.31 4.51
CA ARG A 176 12.23 -6.03 5.22
C ARG A 176 11.75 -6.12 6.67
N MET A 177 10.75 -6.98 6.92
CA MET A 177 10.20 -7.17 8.26
C MET A 177 10.92 -8.31 8.99
N THR A 178 11.17 -9.45 8.30
CA THR A 178 11.81 -10.63 8.90
C THR A 178 13.27 -10.40 9.28
N TRP A 179 13.96 -9.51 8.58
CA TRP A 179 15.33 -9.11 8.94
C TRP A 179 15.46 -8.67 10.40
N ARG A 180 14.40 -8.10 10.97
CA ARG A 180 14.38 -7.62 12.36
C ARG A 180 13.48 -8.43 13.29
N TYR A 181 12.40 -9.02 12.79
CA TYR A 181 11.34 -9.57 13.61
C TYR A 181 11.03 -11.05 13.38
N VAL A 182 11.76 -11.67 12.46
CA VAL A 182 11.67 -13.11 12.14
C VAL A 182 10.22 -13.60 12.05
N GLU A 183 9.82 -14.65 12.79
CA GLU A 183 8.47 -15.23 12.77
C GLU A 183 7.37 -14.24 13.22
N ARG A 184 7.72 -13.24 14.02
CA ARG A 184 6.74 -12.23 14.48
C ARG A 184 6.37 -11.21 13.40
N SER A 185 7.10 -11.16 12.31
CA SER A 185 6.90 -10.25 11.17
C SER A 185 5.49 -10.26 10.66
N LEU A 186 4.85 -11.44 10.58
CA LEU A 186 3.50 -11.58 10.07
C LEU A 186 2.48 -10.74 10.86
N ARG A 187 2.63 -10.67 12.20
CA ARG A 187 1.78 -9.79 13.01
C ARG A 187 1.96 -8.32 12.65
N TYR A 188 3.21 -7.89 12.44
CA TYR A 188 3.51 -6.49 12.15
C TYR A 188 3.09 -6.07 10.75
N LEU A 189 3.15 -6.98 9.76
CA LEU A 189 2.66 -6.70 8.42
C LEU A 189 1.16 -6.35 8.45
N PHE A 190 0.33 -7.15 9.11
CA PHE A 190 -1.11 -6.84 9.20
C PHE A 190 -1.42 -5.59 10.02
N LEU A 191 -0.69 -5.33 11.11
CA LEU A 191 -0.84 -4.09 11.90
C LEU A 191 -0.46 -2.85 11.09
N ASP A 192 0.68 -2.90 10.38
CA ASP A 192 1.15 -1.80 9.55
C ASP A 192 0.19 -1.54 8.37
N ALA A 193 -0.36 -2.59 7.75
CA ALA A 193 -1.36 -2.46 6.69
C ALA A 193 -2.62 -1.71 7.18
N GLY A 194 -3.08 -2.03 8.40
CA GLY A 194 -4.19 -1.31 9.02
C GLY A 194 -3.89 0.17 9.23
N HIS A 195 -2.66 0.54 9.64
CA HIS A 195 -2.24 1.94 9.79
C HIS A 195 -2.28 2.68 8.44
N VAL A 196 -1.71 2.09 7.39
CA VAL A 196 -1.69 2.68 6.05
C VAL A 196 -3.11 2.88 5.52
N CYS A 197 -3.95 1.86 5.63
CA CYS A 197 -5.33 1.91 5.15
C CYS A 197 -6.16 2.95 5.92
N GLN A 198 -6.00 3.07 7.24
CA GLN A 198 -6.70 4.09 8.01
C GLN A 198 -6.26 5.51 7.61
N ASN A 199 -4.96 5.73 7.35
CA ASN A 199 -4.51 7.01 6.81
C ASN A 199 -5.17 7.32 5.47
N LEU A 200 -5.32 6.32 4.58
CA LEU A 200 -6.00 6.49 3.30
C LEU A 200 -7.46 6.92 3.48
N TYR A 201 -8.19 6.28 4.42
CA TYR A 201 -9.57 6.67 4.72
C TYR A 201 -9.69 8.13 5.13
N LEU A 202 -8.84 8.59 6.06
CA LEU A 202 -8.90 9.96 6.57
C LEU A 202 -8.45 10.99 5.52
N ALA A 203 -7.40 10.68 4.77
CA ALA A 203 -6.91 11.52 3.70
C ALA A 203 -7.96 11.68 2.58
N ALA A 204 -8.58 10.59 2.14
CA ALA A 204 -9.62 10.63 1.12
C ALA A 204 -10.86 11.41 1.60
N GLU A 205 -11.27 11.21 2.86
CA GLU A 205 -12.39 11.95 3.45
C GLU A 205 -12.15 13.46 3.39
N SER A 206 -10.91 13.92 3.67
CA SER A 206 -10.55 15.34 3.70
C SER A 206 -10.59 16.04 2.34
N ILE A 207 -10.59 15.27 1.24
CA ILE A 207 -10.64 15.80 -0.13
C ILE A 207 -11.92 15.43 -0.88
N GLY A 208 -12.99 15.05 -0.15
CA GLY A 208 -14.29 14.70 -0.75
C GLY A 208 -14.29 13.37 -1.51
N CYS A 209 -13.32 12.52 -1.24
CA CYS A 209 -13.27 11.15 -1.77
C CYS A 209 -13.77 10.13 -0.73
N GLY A 210 -14.11 8.95 -1.19
CA GLY A 210 -14.45 7.82 -0.33
C GLY A 210 -13.56 6.62 -0.60
N VAL A 211 -13.45 5.75 0.42
CA VAL A 211 -12.60 4.55 0.39
C VAL A 211 -13.44 3.32 0.74
N CYS A 212 -13.12 2.19 0.13
CA CYS A 212 -13.50 0.87 0.64
C CYS A 212 -12.28 -0.02 0.73
N ALA A 213 -11.90 -0.37 1.96
CA ALA A 213 -10.88 -1.40 2.19
C ALA A 213 -11.40 -2.76 1.72
N LEU A 214 -10.50 -3.59 1.19
CA LEU A 214 -10.81 -4.84 0.53
C LEU A 214 -9.76 -5.88 0.90
N ASP A 215 -10.22 -6.97 1.52
CA ASP A 215 -9.42 -8.14 1.90
C ASP A 215 -9.96 -9.43 1.25
N ALA A 216 -11.20 -9.38 0.74
CA ALA A 216 -11.83 -10.52 0.09
C ALA A 216 -11.39 -10.62 -1.38
N PHE A 217 -10.20 -11.16 -1.60
CA PHE A 217 -9.62 -11.45 -2.91
C PHE A 217 -8.94 -12.82 -2.90
N ASP A 218 -8.68 -13.38 -4.07
CA ASP A 218 -7.90 -14.59 -4.26
C ASP A 218 -6.42 -14.20 -4.39
N ASP A 219 -5.59 -14.65 -3.45
CA ASP A 219 -4.18 -14.22 -3.30
C ASP A 219 -3.36 -14.44 -4.57
N GLU A 220 -3.40 -15.66 -5.13
CA GLU A 220 -2.55 -16.03 -6.26
C GLU A 220 -2.80 -15.15 -7.50
N PRO A 221 -4.04 -14.96 -8.00
CA PRO A 221 -4.28 -14.09 -9.14
C PRO A 221 -3.88 -12.64 -8.89
N VAL A 222 -4.14 -12.09 -7.68
CA VAL A 222 -3.75 -10.71 -7.35
C VAL A 222 -2.23 -10.56 -7.31
N ASN A 223 -1.51 -11.52 -6.71
CA ASN A 223 -0.06 -11.52 -6.68
C ASN A 223 0.54 -11.59 -8.08
N GLN A 224 0.00 -12.42 -8.97
CA GLN A 224 0.44 -12.51 -10.36
C GLN A 224 0.30 -11.17 -11.11
N LEU A 225 -0.79 -10.42 -10.89
CA LEU A 225 -1.00 -9.11 -11.53
C LEU A 225 0.06 -8.07 -11.14
N VAL A 226 0.57 -8.14 -9.91
CA VAL A 226 1.62 -7.21 -9.43
C VAL A 226 3.03 -7.79 -9.53
N GLY A 227 3.19 -8.98 -10.08
CA GLY A 227 4.48 -9.66 -10.22
C GLY A 227 5.06 -10.16 -8.89
N ALA A 228 4.22 -10.40 -7.88
CA ALA A 228 4.62 -10.99 -6.60
C ALA A 228 4.57 -12.52 -6.66
N ASP A 229 5.48 -13.18 -5.91
CA ASP A 229 5.62 -14.63 -5.90
C ASP A 229 4.68 -15.36 -4.91
N GLY A 230 3.98 -14.58 -4.07
CA GLY A 230 3.10 -15.12 -3.03
C GLY A 230 3.81 -15.61 -1.77
N GLU A 231 5.15 -15.54 -1.71
CA GLU A 231 5.97 -16.02 -0.59
C GLU A 231 6.91 -14.93 -0.04
N SER A 232 7.88 -14.48 -0.82
CA SER A 232 8.79 -13.39 -0.46
C SER A 232 8.13 -12.01 -0.64
N GLN A 233 7.15 -11.95 -1.54
CA GLN A 233 6.30 -10.79 -1.80
C GLN A 233 4.86 -11.24 -1.98
N PHE A 234 3.92 -10.60 -1.30
CA PHE A 234 2.49 -10.89 -1.44
C PHE A 234 1.63 -9.67 -1.11
N THR A 235 0.45 -9.61 -1.72
CA THR A 235 -0.54 -8.56 -1.46
C THR A 235 -1.18 -8.80 -0.09
N VAL A 236 -1.02 -7.83 0.82
CA VAL A 236 -1.56 -7.92 2.20
C VAL A 236 -2.95 -7.36 2.28
N TYR A 237 -3.19 -6.25 1.57
CA TYR A 237 -4.44 -5.51 1.69
C TYR A 237 -4.65 -4.63 0.47
N MET A 238 -5.89 -4.33 0.16
CA MET A 238 -6.25 -3.41 -0.91
C MET A 238 -7.28 -2.38 -0.43
N ALA A 239 -7.41 -1.29 -1.18
CA ALA A 239 -8.48 -0.32 -0.97
C ALA A 239 -8.82 0.43 -2.25
N THR A 240 -10.09 0.51 -2.56
CA THR A 240 -10.61 1.32 -3.67
C THR A 240 -10.88 2.75 -3.23
N VAL A 241 -10.62 3.71 -4.10
CA VAL A 241 -10.82 5.15 -3.87
C VAL A 241 -11.55 5.78 -5.07
N GLY A 242 -12.46 6.68 -4.79
CA GLY A 242 -13.15 7.47 -5.81
C GLY A 242 -13.88 8.67 -5.22
N LYS A 243 -14.40 9.55 -6.06
CA LYS A 243 -15.20 10.71 -5.65
C LYS A 243 -16.53 10.28 -5.04
N LYS A 244 -17.03 11.09 -4.10
CA LYS A 244 -18.36 10.92 -3.49
C LYS A 244 -19.45 11.49 -4.37
#